data_540b756ddf949c83f6077fc85ef9df90
#
_entry.id   540b756ddf949c83f6077fc85ef9df90
#
_cell.length_a   1.000
_cell.length_b   1.000
_cell.length_c   1.000
_cell.angle_alpha   90.00
_cell.angle_beta   90.00
_cell.angle_gamma   90.00
#
_symmetry.space_group_name_H-M   'P 1'
#
loop_
_entity.id
_entity.type
_entity.pdbx_description
1 polymer ?
#
loop_
_entity_poly.entity_id
_entity_poly.type
_entity_poly.pdbx_seq_one_letter_code
_entity_poly.pdbx_strand_id
1 'polypeptide(L)'
;MSNLLGMLPSVLMIFSPILITACGGMISERSGVVNIALEGLMGIGAFAAASFHVINEVALGGASVWIALLVGATCGMIMSLIHAFASITLNADQTISGTGINLIVNGITIFMSQILFNADRTQPFQMGMKPIMSLGGIYPTAFIALGVVLIVWFILYKLPCGLRLRACGEHPQAAASVGIKVQRVRYIAVLASGFLGGLAGGCLVLTQTIQFTSTTINGAGFIALAAVSFGRWRPAGITLSSLLFGSAVAFSIYVVNIPALKNLLPSEFFSLLPYVITIAALVVFSGKNYAPLADGKPYEKGSS
;
A
#
# COMPACT_ATOMS: atom_id res chain seq x y z
N MET A 1 16.97 -9.76 25.86
CA MET A 1 16.19 -10.54 24.89
C MET A 1 14.67 -10.35 25.03
N SER A 2 14.13 -10.15 26.23
CA SER A 2 12.68 -9.89 26.44
C SER A 2 12.15 -8.66 25.73
N ASN A 3 12.95 -7.60 25.60
CA ASN A 3 12.51 -6.35 24.95
C ASN A 3 12.39 -6.44 23.42
N LEU A 4 13.20 -7.28 22.74
CA LEU A 4 13.14 -7.47 21.28
C LEU A 4 11.93 -8.31 20.85
N LEU A 5 11.60 -9.35 21.62
CA LEU A 5 10.39 -10.14 21.37
C LEU A 5 9.12 -9.34 21.61
N GLY A 6 9.13 -8.38 22.57
CA GLY A 6 8.03 -7.45 22.81
C GLY A 6 7.78 -6.47 21.64
N MET A 7 8.75 -6.27 20.74
CA MET A 7 8.58 -5.41 19.55
C MET A 7 7.87 -6.11 18.38
N LEU A 8 7.81 -7.44 18.37
CA LEU A 8 7.27 -8.20 17.24
C LEU A 8 5.85 -7.79 16.83
N PRO A 9 4.89 -7.59 17.74
CA PRO A 9 3.55 -7.13 17.38
C PRO A 9 3.56 -5.76 16.69
N SER A 10 4.40 -4.83 17.16
CA SER A 10 4.54 -3.49 16.56
C SER A 10 5.19 -3.55 15.17
N VAL A 11 6.21 -4.39 14.99
CA VAL A 11 6.82 -4.62 13.67
C VAL A 11 5.79 -5.18 12.70
N LEU A 12 5.02 -6.20 13.08
CA LEU A 12 3.99 -6.81 12.24
C LEU A 12 2.84 -5.84 11.95
N MET A 13 2.48 -4.98 12.89
CA MET A 13 1.46 -3.96 12.71
C MET A 13 1.86 -2.95 11.61
N ILE A 14 3.12 -2.50 11.59
CA ILE A 14 3.64 -1.54 10.61
C ILE A 14 3.94 -2.22 9.27
N PHE A 15 4.50 -3.41 9.30
CA PHE A 15 4.82 -4.22 8.12
C PHE A 15 3.58 -4.56 7.27
N SER A 16 2.44 -4.86 7.91
CA SER A 16 1.27 -5.39 7.23
C SER A 16 0.68 -4.45 6.17
N PRO A 17 0.41 -3.16 6.44
CA PRO A 17 -0.07 -2.23 5.42
C PRO A 17 0.93 -2.03 4.28
N ILE A 18 2.23 -1.96 4.58
CA ILE A 18 3.29 -1.82 3.57
C ILE A 18 3.27 -3.03 2.63
N LEU A 19 3.17 -4.24 3.18
CA LEU A 19 3.13 -5.47 2.39
C LEU A 19 1.89 -5.56 1.50
N ILE A 20 0.70 -5.24 2.04
CA ILE A 20 -0.55 -5.26 1.27
C ILE A 20 -0.47 -4.28 0.10
N THR A 21 0.02 -3.05 0.35
CA THR A 21 0.20 -2.03 -0.68
C THR A 21 1.23 -2.45 -1.72
N ALA A 22 2.36 -3.01 -1.30
CA ALA A 22 3.40 -3.50 -2.20
C ALA A 22 2.90 -4.65 -3.08
N CYS A 23 2.03 -5.53 -2.56
CA CYS A 23 1.35 -6.54 -3.39
C CYS A 23 0.47 -5.89 -4.46
N GLY A 24 -0.25 -4.81 -4.11
CA GLY A 24 -1.03 -4.02 -5.06
C GLY A 24 -0.15 -3.39 -6.15
N GLY A 25 0.92 -2.71 -5.78
CA GLY A 25 1.89 -2.12 -6.70
C GLY A 25 2.48 -3.17 -7.64
N MET A 26 2.89 -4.32 -7.11
CA MET A 26 3.41 -5.42 -7.90
C MET A 26 2.41 -5.91 -8.97
N ILE A 27 1.12 -6.03 -8.64
CA ILE A 27 0.10 -6.48 -9.60
C ILE A 27 -0.02 -5.47 -10.74
N SER A 28 -0.07 -4.17 -10.43
CA SER A 28 -0.13 -3.10 -11.43
C SER A 28 1.10 -3.11 -12.33
N GLU A 29 2.30 -3.05 -11.77
CA GLU A 29 3.56 -2.97 -12.51
C GLU A 29 3.86 -4.25 -13.33
N ARG A 30 3.48 -5.43 -12.79
CA ARG A 30 3.53 -6.68 -13.55
C ARG A 30 2.59 -6.72 -14.76
N SER A 31 1.61 -5.83 -14.85
CA SER A 31 0.77 -5.64 -16.05
C SER A 31 1.34 -4.63 -17.03
N GLY A 32 2.39 -3.90 -16.65
CA GLY A 32 3.03 -2.84 -17.42
C GLY A 32 2.48 -1.44 -17.13
N VAL A 33 1.83 -1.24 -15.98
CA VAL A 33 1.34 0.07 -15.52
C VAL A 33 1.98 0.41 -14.18
N VAL A 34 2.87 1.40 -14.17
CA VAL A 34 3.48 1.95 -12.95
C VAL A 34 2.40 2.62 -12.11
N ASN A 35 2.36 2.33 -10.81
CA ASN A 35 1.37 2.90 -9.91
C ASN A 35 2.01 3.72 -8.78
N ILE A 36 2.41 4.95 -9.08
CA ILE A 36 2.92 5.90 -8.08
C ILE A 36 1.78 6.44 -7.19
N ALA A 37 0.52 6.24 -7.59
CA ALA A 37 -0.64 6.67 -6.82
C ALA A 37 -0.84 5.91 -5.49
N LEU A 38 -0.04 4.89 -5.18
CA LEU A 38 -0.24 4.04 -4.00
C LEU A 38 -0.36 4.82 -2.69
N GLU A 39 0.37 5.91 -2.52
CA GLU A 39 0.26 6.80 -1.34
C GLU A 39 -1.15 7.40 -1.24
N GLY A 40 -1.67 7.97 -2.32
CA GLY A 40 -3.03 8.51 -2.37
C GLY A 40 -4.10 7.42 -2.22
N LEU A 41 -3.91 6.26 -2.85
CA LEU A 41 -4.85 5.14 -2.74
C LEU A 41 -4.95 4.63 -1.30
N MET A 42 -3.83 4.57 -0.58
CA MET A 42 -3.84 4.33 0.87
C MET A 42 -4.55 5.46 1.62
N GLY A 43 -4.29 6.73 1.25
CA GLY A 43 -4.87 7.91 1.88
C GLY A 43 -6.38 7.94 1.80
N ILE A 44 -6.96 7.76 0.60
CA ILE A 44 -8.41 7.73 0.43
C ILE A 44 -9.03 6.52 1.13
N GLY A 45 -8.36 5.37 1.12
CA GLY A 45 -8.81 4.17 1.82
C GLY A 45 -8.81 4.35 3.34
N ALA A 46 -7.77 4.97 3.90
CA ALA A 46 -7.67 5.28 5.32
C ALA A 46 -8.75 6.28 5.75
N PHE A 47 -8.95 7.34 4.97
CA PHE A 47 -10.01 8.33 5.22
C PHE A 47 -11.40 7.69 5.20
N ALA A 48 -11.70 6.92 4.15
CA ALA A 48 -13.01 6.29 4.00
C ALA A 48 -13.29 5.27 5.11
N ALA A 49 -12.28 4.46 5.47
CA ALA A 49 -12.39 3.50 6.57
C ALA A 49 -12.60 4.21 7.92
N ALA A 50 -11.79 5.22 8.23
CA ALA A 50 -11.92 5.97 9.48
C ALA A 50 -13.27 6.69 9.59
N SER A 51 -13.70 7.38 8.51
CA SER A 51 -14.97 8.11 8.48
C SER A 51 -16.16 7.17 8.65
N PHE A 52 -16.18 6.04 7.92
CA PHE A 52 -17.23 5.04 8.08
C PHE A 52 -17.27 4.47 9.50
N HIS A 53 -16.09 4.15 10.05
CA HIS A 53 -16.00 3.57 11.38
C HIS A 53 -16.50 4.55 12.45
N VAL A 54 -16.02 5.79 12.46
CA VAL A 54 -16.46 6.85 13.41
C VAL A 54 -17.98 7.04 13.40
N ILE A 55 -18.60 7.08 12.21
CA ILE A 55 -20.04 7.33 12.10
C ILE A 55 -20.85 6.11 12.58
N ASN A 56 -20.33 4.90 12.43
CA ASN A 56 -21.09 3.66 12.63
C ASN A 56 -20.61 2.81 13.81
N GLU A 57 -19.57 3.21 14.57
CA GLU A 57 -19.01 2.37 15.64
C GLU A 57 -20.01 2.06 16.76
N VAL A 58 -20.90 3.02 17.08
CA VAL A 58 -21.92 2.85 18.11
C VAL A 58 -23.03 1.88 17.64
N ALA A 59 -23.44 1.98 16.38
CA ALA A 59 -24.52 1.18 15.84
C ALA A 59 -24.10 -0.26 15.51
N LEU A 60 -22.88 -0.44 14.97
CA LEU A 60 -22.38 -1.73 14.47
C LEU A 60 -21.39 -2.40 15.41
N GLY A 61 -20.92 -1.71 16.45
CA GLY A 61 -19.92 -2.24 17.38
C GLY A 61 -18.67 -2.76 16.66
N GLY A 62 -18.18 -3.93 17.07
CA GLY A 62 -16.97 -4.55 16.48
C GLY A 62 -17.08 -4.91 15.00
N ALA A 63 -18.29 -5.05 14.43
CA ALA A 63 -18.48 -5.32 13.01
C ALA A 63 -18.11 -4.10 12.14
N SER A 64 -18.22 -2.88 12.70
CA SER A 64 -17.89 -1.65 11.99
C SER A 64 -16.44 -1.62 11.48
N VAL A 65 -15.49 -2.21 12.21
CA VAL A 65 -14.07 -2.30 11.81
C VAL A 65 -13.91 -3.10 10.50
N TRP A 66 -14.58 -4.24 10.37
CA TRP A 66 -14.47 -5.10 9.19
C TRP A 66 -15.15 -4.49 7.97
N ILE A 67 -16.31 -3.86 8.16
CA ILE A 67 -17.02 -3.16 7.10
C ILE A 67 -16.22 -1.93 6.66
N ALA A 68 -15.63 -1.20 7.60
CA ALA A 68 -14.76 -0.06 7.31
C ALA A 68 -13.56 -0.45 6.42
N LEU A 69 -12.94 -1.61 6.66
CA LEU A 69 -11.88 -2.12 5.78
C LEU A 69 -12.37 -2.32 4.33
N LEU A 70 -13.56 -2.89 4.15
CA LEU A 70 -14.15 -3.07 2.81
C LEU A 70 -14.50 -1.75 2.16
N VAL A 71 -15.02 -0.78 2.93
CA VAL A 71 -15.29 0.58 2.44
C VAL A 71 -14.00 1.26 1.99
N GLY A 72 -12.94 1.18 2.80
CA GLY A 72 -11.63 1.72 2.42
C GLY A 72 -11.07 1.09 1.16
N ALA A 73 -11.15 -0.25 1.05
CA ALA A 73 -10.70 -0.99 -0.13
C ALA A 73 -11.48 -0.60 -1.40
N THR A 74 -12.80 -0.48 -1.30
CA THR A 74 -13.65 -0.06 -2.45
C THR A 74 -13.42 1.38 -2.87
N CYS A 75 -13.22 2.31 -1.92
CA CYS A 75 -12.87 3.69 -2.23
C CYS A 75 -11.51 3.80 -2.92
N GLY A 76 -10.51 3.06 -2.47
CA GLY A 76 -9.21 2.96 -3.15
C GLY A 76 -9.34 2.41 -4.56
N MET A 77 -10.16 1.38 -4.77
CA MET A 77 -10.45 0.82 -6.09
C MET A 77 -11.14 1.83 -7.00
N ILE A 78 -12.14 2.57 -6.52
CA ILE A 78 -12.83 3.62 -7.29
C ILE A 78 -11.87 4.73 -7.67
N MET A 79 -11.03 5.18 -6.74
CA MET A 79 -10.04 6.23 -7.02
C MET A 79 -9.00 5.79 -8.05
N SER A 80 -8.62 4.52 -8.06
CA SER A 80 -7.68 3.96 -9.04
C SER A 80 -8.24 3.89 -10.47
N LEU A 81 -9.57 3.99 -10.66
CA LEU A 81 -10.18 4.12 -11.99
C LEU A 81 -9.68 5.37 -12.72
N ILE A 82 -9.46 6.47 -12.01
CA ILE A 82 -8.94 7.71 -12.59
C ILE A 82 -7.54 7.47 -13.15
N HIS A 83 -6.67 6.80 -12.38
CA HIS A 83 -5.35 6.42 -12.83
C HIS A 83 -5.38 5.46 -14.03
N ALA A 84 -6.23 4.43 -13.96
CA ALA A 84 -6.40 3.48 -15.05
C ALA A 84 -6.88 4.16 -16.33
N PHE A 85 -7.85 5.07 -16.24
CA PHE A 85 -8.37 5.80 -17.38
C PHE A 85 -7.31 6.72 -18.00
N ALA A 86 -6.59 7.48 -17.18
CA ALA A 86 -5.53 8.38 -17.65
C ALA A 86 -4.38 7.60 -18.31
N SER A 87 -3.87 6.57 -17.65
CA SER A 87 -2.66 5.85 -18.08
C SER A 87 -2.92 4.82 -19.17
N ILE A 88 -4.12 4.23 -19.26
CA ILE A 88 -4.39 3.13 -20.21
C ILE A 88 -5.23 3.62 -21.42
N THR A 89 -6.22 4.49 -21.18
CA THR A 89 -7.10 4.97 -22.27
C THR A 89 -6.57 6.23 -22.92
N LEU A 90 -6.09 7.20 -22.11
CA LEU A 90 -5.56 8.46 -22.62
C LEU A 90 -4.06 8.38 -22.94
N ASN A 91 -3.39 7.26 -22.64
CA ASN A 91 -1.94 7.08 -22.80
C ASN A 91 -1.13 8.20 -22.13
N ALA A 92 -1.67 8.81 -21.06
CA ALA A 92 -0.98 9.84 -20.30
C ALA A 92 0.24 9.25 -19.55
N ASP A 93 1.21 10.10 -19.24
CA ASP A 93 2.34 9.71 -18.41
C ASP A 93 1.84 9.17 -17.05
N GLN A 94 2.26 7.95 -16.74
CA GLN A 94 1.79 7.20 -15.58
C GLN A 94 2.31 7.80 -14.27
N THR A 95 3.51 8.40 -14.31
CA THR A 95 4.12 9.08 -13.16
C THR A 95 3.34 10.36 -12.83
N ILE A 96 3.04 11.16 -13.87
CA ILE A 96 2.26 12.40 -13.72
C ILE A 96 0.86 12.08 -13.23
N SER A 97 0.20 11.08 -13.80
CA SER A 97 -1.13 10.64 -13.37
C SER A 97 -1.11 10.18 -11.90
N GLY A 98 -0.12 9.37 -11.50
CA GLY A 98 0.00 8.86 -10.13
C GLY A 98 0.26 9.96 -9.11
N THR A 99 1.19 10.88 -9.40
CA THR A 99 1.48 12.02 -8.53
C THR A 99 0.31 12.97 -8.43
N GLY A 100 -0.43 13.19 -9.53
CA GLY A 100 -1.66 13.96 -9.54
C GLY A 100 -2.72 13.40 -8.58
N ILE A 101 -2.90 12.08 -8.57
CA ILE A 101 -3.82 11.41 -7.63
C ILE A 101 -3.39 11.61 -6.18
N ASN A 102 -2.09 11.50 -5.89
CA ASN A 102 -1.59 11.72 -4.53
C ASN A 102 -1.94 13.13 -4.02
N LEU A 103 -1.82 14.16 -4.89
CA LEU A 103 -2.19 15.53 -4.56
C LEU A 103 -3.72 15.72 -4.42
N ILE A 104 -4.48 15.17 -5.36
CA ILE A 104 -5.95 15.26 -5.35
C ILE A 104 -6.51 14.59 -4.09
N VAL A 105 -6.01 13.42 -3.71
CA VAL A 105 -6.50 12.71 -2.52
C VAL A 105 -6.24 13.50 -1.25
N ASN A 106 -5.07 14.13 -1.10
CA ASN A 106 -4.81 15.00 0.04
C ASN A 106 -5.83 16.13 0.12
N GLY A 107 -6.13 16.81 -0.99
CA GLY A 107 -7.14 17.87 -1.05
C GLY A 107 -8.54 17.35 -0.73
N ILE A 108 -8.96 16.25 -1.36
CA ILE A 108 -10.29 15.65 -1.15
C ILE A 108 -10.48 15.20 0.31
N THR A 109 -9.50 14.57 0.91
CA THR A 109 -9.63 14.04 2.28
C THR A 109 -9.74 15.17 3.31
N ILE A 110 -8.97 16.25 3.16
CA ILE A 110 -9.07 17.44 4.02
C ILE A 110 -10.46 18.10 3.82
N PHE A 111 -10.87 18.32 2.57
CA PHE A 111 -12.15 18.95 2.26
C PHE A 111 -13.34 18.14 2.79
N MET A 112 -13.33 16.81 2.59
CA MET A 112 -14.38 15.94 3.12
C MET A 112 -14.37 15.88 4.65
N SER A 113 -13.19 15.91 5.29
CA SER A 113 -13.09 15.99 6.75
C SER A 113 -13.74 17.27 7.28
N GLN A 114 -13.53 18.41 6.63
CA GLN A 114 -14.18 19.68 7.00
C GLN A 114 -15.70 19.60 6.90
N ILE A 115 -16.22 18.97 5.82
CA ILE A 115 -17.68 18.84 5.64
C ILE A 115 -18.29 17.89 6.68
N LEU A 116 -17.66 16.74 6.92
CA LEU A 116 -18.24 15.70 7.76
C LEU A 116 -18.03 15.95 9.26
N PHE A 117 -16.90 16.54 9.64
CA PHE A 117 -16.45 16.62 11.03
C PHE A 117 -16.16 18.06 11.50
N ASN A 118 -16.30 19.07 10.66
CA ASN A 118 -15.90 20.46 10.91
C ASN A 118 -14.43 20.60 11.39
N ALA A 119 -13.55 19.72 10.90
CA ALA A 119 -12.14 19.68 11.24
C ALA A 119 -11.32 19.13 10.06
N ASP A 120 -10.00 19.33 10.07
CA ASP A 120 -9.06 18.79 9.10
C ASP A 120 -8.75 17.29 9.29
N ARG A 121 -9.48 16.65 10.19
CA ARG A 121 -9.31 15.24 10.62
C ARG A 121 -10.64 14.61 11.00
N THR A 122 -10.70 13.28 11.04
CA THR A 122 -11.88 12.59 11.59
C THR A 122 -11.93 12.74 13.12
N GLN A 123 -13.09 12.51 13.70
CA GLN A 123 -13.15 12.37 15.15
C GLN A 123 -12.37 11.12 15.61
N PRO A 124 -11.79 11.13 16.82
CA PRO A 124 -11.19 9.95 17.39
C PRO A 124 -12.23 8.84 17.59
N PHE A 125 -11.94 7.62 17.13
CA PHE A 125 -12.78 6.47 17.40
C PHE A 125 -12.34 5.75 18.67
N GLN A 126 -13.30 5.12 19.35
CA GLN A 126 -13.07 4.47 20.64
C GLN A 126 -12.60 3.02 20.48
N MET A 127 -12.97 2.37 19.38
CA MET A 127 -12.70 0.96 19.11
C MET A 127 -11.98 0.77 17.79
N GLY A 128 -10.64 0.85 17.80
CA GLY A 128 -9.83 0.36 16.67
C GLY A 128 -9.79 -1.18 16.60
N MET A 129 -9.01 -1.70 15.69
CA MET A 129 -8.76 -3.13 15.59
C MET A 129 -7.92 -3.61 16.79
N LYS A 130 -8.47 -4.52 17.59
CA LYS A 130 -7.79 -5.02 18.79
C LYS A 130 -6.77 -6.11 18.45
N PRO A 131 -5.62 -6.13 19.15
CA PRO A 131 -4.66 -7.22 19.03
C PRO A 131 -5.23 -8.52 19.61
N ILE A 132 -4.82 -9.65 19.05
CA ILE A 132 -5.21 -10.98 19.52
C ILE A 132 -4.27 -11.40 20.63
N MET A 133 -4.69 -11.23 21.88
CA MET A 133 -3.85 -11.46 23.07
C MET A 133 -3.40 -12.92 23.20
N SER A 134 -4.23 -13.90 22.77
CA SER A 134 -3.87 -15.33 22.76
C SER A 134 -2.70 -15.67 21.82
N LEU A 135 -2.42 -14.80 20.84
CA LEU A 135 -1.31 -14.95 19.90
C LEU A 135 -0.18 -13.93 20.16
N GLY A 136 0.03 -13.54 21.40
CA GLY A 136 1.10 -12.63 21.79
C GLY A 136 0.89 -11.18 21.37
N GLY A 137 -0.35 -10.73 21.20
CA GLY A 137 -0.69 -9.36 20.86
C GLY A 137 -0.58 -9.01 19.37
N ILE A 138 -0.55 -10.00 18.47
CA ILE A 138 -0.51 -9.78 17.02
C ILE A 138 -1.86 -9.23 16.54
N TYR A 139 -1.81 -8.22 15.69
CA TYR A 139 -3.00 -7.64 15.07
C TYR A 139 -3.55 -8.51 13.93
N PRO A 140 -4.87 -8.57 13.73
CA PRO A 140 -5.50 -9.29 12.62
C PRO A 140 -4.97 -8.86 11.25
N THR A 141 -4.48 -7.64 11.10
CA THR A 141 -3.88 -7.12 9.86
C THR A 141 -2.69 -7.94 9.37
N ALA A 142 -1.93 -8.56 10.28
CA ALA A 142 -0.81 -9.43 9.91
C ALA A 142 -1.31 -10.70 9.17
N PHE A 143 -2.45 -11.25 9.60
CA PHE A 143 -3.06 -12.41 8.94
C PHE A 143 -3.70 -12.01 7.61
N ILE A 144 -4.30 -10.79 7.53
CA ILE A 144 -4.80 -10.24 6.27
C ILE A 144 -3.65 -10.09 5.28
N ALA A 145 -2.52 -9.52 5.70
CA ALA A 145 -1.35 -9.34 4.85
C ALA A 145 -0.78 -10.67 4.34
N LEU A 146 -0.69 -11.68 5.23
CA LEU A 146 -0.27 -13.03 4.84
C LEU A 146 -1.25 -13.65 3.83
N GLY A 147 -2.54 -13.54 4.09
CA GLY A 147 -3.60 -14.01 3.17
C GLY A 147 -3.50 -13.34 1.80
N VAL A 148 -3.31 -12.02 1.76
CA VAL A 148 -3.12 -11.25 0.51
C VAL A 148 -1.91 -11.76 -0.27
N VAL A 149 -0.75 -11.93 0.37
CA VAL A 149 0.45 -12.45 -0.31
C VAL A 149 0.23 -13.84 -0.89
N LEU A 150 -0.41 -14.74 -0.13
CA LEU A 150 -0.70 -16.09 -0.59
C LEU A 150 -1.67 -16.10 -1.78
N ILE A 151 -2.72 -15.29 -1.71
CA ILE A 151 -3.70 -15.12 -2.81
C ILE A 151 -3.02 -14.55 -4.04
N VAL A 152 -2.22 -13.50 -3.88
CA VAL A 152 -1.51 -12.86 -5.00
C VAL A 152 -0.47 -13.81 -5.60
N TRP A 153 0.28 -14.54 -4.77
CA TRP A 153 1.18 -15.59 -5.26
C TRP A 153 0.44 -16.65 -6.05
N PHE A 154 -0.70 -17.15 -5.55
CA PHE A 154 -1.50 -18.16 -6.22
C PHE A 154 -2.05 -17.65 -7.56
N ILE A 155 -2.61 -16.43 -7.58
CA ILE A 155 -3.14 -15.80 -8.80
C ILE A 155 -2.02 -15.64 -9.84
N LEU A 156 -0.88 -15.08 -9.45
CA LEU A 156 0.19 -14.76 -10.39
C LEU A 156 0.90 -16.00 -10.96
N TYR A 157 1.04 -17.07 -10.17
CA TYR A 157 1.89 -18.19 -10.56
C TYR A 157 1.15 -19.50 -10.82
N LYS A 158 -0.09 -19.63 -10.35
CA LYS A 158 -0.88 -20.87 -10.50
C LYS A 158 -2.06 -20.72 -11.44
N LEU A 159 -2.54 -19.50 -11.69
CA LEU A 159 -3.70 -19.27 -12.54
C LEU A 159 -3.33 -18.73 -13.93
N PRO A 160 -4.11 -19.08 -14.98
CA PRO A 160 -3.91 -18.54 -16.34
C PRO A 160 -4.01 -17.01 -16.44
N CYS A 161 -4.82 -16.38 -15.58
CA CYS A 161 -4.92 -14.92 -15.54
C CYS A 161 -3.60 -14.27 -15.12
N GLY A 162 -2.85 -14.86 -14.18
CA GLY A 162 -1.53 -14.38 -13.79
C GLY A 162 -0.49 -14.51 -14.90
N LEU A 163 -0.57 -15.59 -15.70
CA LEU A 163 0.28 -15.72 -16.87
C LEU A 163 -0.01 -14.61 -17.92
N ARG A 164 -1.30 -14.36 -18.20
CA ARG A 164 -1.72 -13.27 -19.12
C ARG A 164 -1.28 -11.90 -18.60
N LEU A 165 -1.41 -11.65 -17.31
CA LEU A 165 -0.99 -10.40 -16.68
C LEU A 165 0.51 -10.17 -16.87
N ARG A 166 1.34 -11.15 -16.56
CA ARG A 166 2.81 -11.06 -16.74
C ARG A 166 3.21 -10.92 -18.22
N ALA A 167 2.53 -11.62 -19.11
CA ALA A 167 2.75 -11.46 -20.56
C ALA A 167 2.46 -10.04 -21.05
N CYS A 168 1.42 -9.38 -20.51
CA CYS A 168 1.10 -7.98 -20.82
C CYS A 168 2.18 -7.00 -20.31
N GLY A 169 2.87 -7.32 -19.23
CA GLY A 169 3.95 -6.48 -18.71
C GLY A 169 5.30 -6.71 -19.37
N GLU A 170 5.55 -7.89 -19.95
CA GLU A 170 6.80 -8.18 -20.66
C GLU A 170 6.71 -7.79 -22.15
N HIS A 171 5.72 -8.32 -22.88
CA HIS A 171 5.54 -8.07 -24.31
C HIS A 171 4.06 -7.92 -24.68
N PRO A 172 3.48 -6.70 -24.52
CA PRO A 172 2.05 -6.48 -24.73
C PRO A 172 1.60 -6.74 -26.17
N GLN A 173 2.43 -6.45 -27.19
CA GLN A 173 2.13 -6.74 -28.58
C GLN A 173 2.03 -8.25 -28.84
N ALA A 174 2.96 -9.03 -28.30
CA ALA A 174 2.93 -10.49 -28.41
C ALA A 174 1.74 -11.08 -27.65
N ALA A 175 1.37 -10.51 -26.49
CA ALA A 175 0.16 -10.91 -25.79
C ALA A 175 -1.11 -10.62 -26.60
N ALA A 176 -1.16 -9.48 -27.30
CA ALA A 176 -2.28 -9.10 -28.13
C ALA A 176 -2.42 -10.00 -29.39
N SER A 177 -1.31 -10.44 -30.00
CA SER A 177 -1.33 -11.30 -31.19
C SER A 177 -1.95 -12.68 -30.93
N VAL A 178 -1.87 -13.17 -29.68
CA VAL A 178 -2.54 -14.42 -29.24
C VAL A 178 -3.94 -14.18 -28.67
N GLY A 179 -4.53 -13.00 -28.91
CA GLY A 179 -5.91 -12.68 -28.57
C GLY A 179 -6.15 -12.16 -27.14
N ILE A 180 -5.08 -11.83 -26.39
CA ILE A 180 -5.24 -11.25 -25.03
C ILE A 180 -5.63 -9.78 -25.17
N LYS A 181 -6.70 -9.36 -24.48
CA LYS A 181 -7.14 -7.96 -24.43
C LYS A 181 -6.29 -7.18 -23.39
N VAL A 182 -5.10 -6.71 -23.82
CA VAL A 182 -4.09 -6.06 -22.96
C VAL A 182 -4.68 -4.94 -22.10
N GLN A 183 -5.46 -4.03 -22.69
CA GLN A 183 -6.08 -2.93 -21.94
C GLN A 183 -6.96 -3.44 -20.80
N ARG A 184 -7.79 -4.46 -21.02
CA ARG A 184 -8.64 -5.03 -19.96
C ARG A 184 -7.81 -5.63 -18.82
N VAL A 185 -6.72 -6.32 -19.15
CA VAL A 185 -5.83 -6.91 -18.15
C VAL A 185 -5.18 -5.81 -17.32
N ARG A 186 -4.68 -4.74 -17.96
CA ARG A 186 -4.11 -3.56 -17.27
C ARG A 186 -5.13 -2.87 -16.36
N TYR A 187 -6.38 -2.64 -16.85
CA TYR A 187 -7.46 -2.08 -16.01
C TYR A 187 -7.70 -2.91 -14.75
N ILE A 188 -7.89 -4.21 -14.90
CA ILE A 188 -8.13 -5.11 -13.76
C ILE A 188 -6.95 -5.07 -12.78
N ALA A 189 -5.72 -5.01 -13.27
CA ALA A 189 -4.52 -4.94 -12.44
C ALA A 189 -4.44 -3.63 -11.64
N VAL A 190 -4.72 -2.49 -12.26
CA VAL A 190 -4.73 -1.18 -11.59
C VAL A 190 -5.85 -1.10 -10.55
N LEU A 191 -7.06 -1.62 -10.88
CA LEU A 191 -8.16 -1.68 -9.93
C LEU A 191 -7.86 -2.57 -8.73
N ALA A 192 -7.26 -3.74 -8.96
CA ALA A 192 -6.81 -4.63 -7.88
C ALA A 192 -5.74 -3.95 -7.02
N SER A 193 -4.84 -3.20 -7.63
CA SER A 193 -3.84 -2.39 -6.92
C SER A 193 -4.51 -1.32 -6.05
N GLY A 194 -5.52 -0.62 -6.57
CA GLY A 194 -6.29 0.36 -5.81
C GLY A 194 -7.07 -0.25 -4.65
N PHE A 195 -7.68 -1.42 -4.86
CA PHE A 195 -8.36 -2.17 -3.80
C PHE A 195 -7.40 -2.53 -2.66
N LEU A 196 -6.22 -3.06 -2.98
CA LEU A 196 -5.22 -3.43 -1.98
C LEU A 196 -4.60 -2.20 -1.30
N GLY A 197 -4.37 -1.10 -2.05
CA GLY A 197 -3.92 0.16 -1.47
C GLY A 197 -4.93 0.74 -0.48
N GLY A 198 -6.21 0.77 -0.84
CA GLY A 198 -7.29 1.22 0.03
C GLY A 198 -7.48 0.32 1.26
N LEU A 199 -7.40 -1.01 1.08
CA LEU A 199 -7.42 -1.97 2.18
C LEU A 199 -6.27 -1.73 3.16
N ALA A 200 -5.07 -1.51 2.63
CA ALA A 200 -3.87 -1.23 3.43
C ALA A 200 -4.00 0.08 4.22
N GLY A 201 -4.54 1.13 3.60
CA GLY A 201 -4.85 2.39 4.28
C GLY A 201 -5.83 2.21 5.43
N GLY A 202 -6.91 1.45 5.21
CA GLY A 202 -7.86 1.06 6.26
C GLY A 202 -7.20 0.26 7.39
N CYS A 203 -6.36 -0.72 7.06
CA CYS A 203 -5.58 -1.46 8.04
C CYS A 203 -4.69 -0.55 8.88
N LEU A 204 -4.00 0.41 8.23
CA LEU A 204 -3.11 1.35 8.91
C LEU A 204 -3.88 2.22 9.90
N VAL A 205 -4.95 2.89 9.46
CA VAL A 205 -5.68 3.84 10.31
C VAL A 205 -6.37 3.14 11.49
N LEU A 206 -6.92 1.94 11.28
CA LEU A 206 -7.66 1.22 12.31
C LEU A 206 -6.75 0.48 13.31
N THR A 207 -5.44 0.39 13.07
CA THR A 207 -4.50 -0.28 13.98
C THR A 207 -3.47 0.64 14.61
N GLN A 208 -2.98 1.64 13.85
CA GLN A 208 -1.85 2.47 14.28
C GLN A 208 -2.27 3.82 14.83
N THR A 209 -3.46 4.30 14.43
CA THR A 209 -3.96 5.61 14.84
C THR A 209 -5.34 5.49 15.48
N ILE A 210 -5.79 6.56 16.12
CA ILE A 210 -7.14 6.66 16.70
C ILE A 210 -8.05 7.57 15.86
N GLN A 211 -7.51 8.18 14.81
CA GLN A 211 -8.19 9.10 13.90
C GLN A 211 -7.42 9.20 12.59
N PHE A 212 -8.09 9.64 11.53
CA PHE A 212 -7.43 9.99 10.29
C PHE A 212 -7.02 11.47 10.29
N THR A 213 -5.80 11.73 9.81
CA THR A 213 -5.26 13.07 9.48
C THR A 213 -4.62 13.01 8.09
N SER A 214 -4.39 14.15 7.46
CA SER A 214 -3.69 14.22 6.17
C SER A 214 -2.27 13.60 6.19
N THR A 215 -1.66 13.50 7.38
CA THR A 215 -0.32 12.92 7.58
C THR A 215 -0.37 11.46 8.05
N THR A 216 -1.54 10.82 8.11
CA THR A 216 -1.68 9.44 8.64
C THR A 216 -0.86 8.43 7.85
N ILE A 217 -0.77 8.56 6.53
CA ILE A 217 -0.03 7.60 5.68
C ILE A 217 1.48 7.85 5.73
N ASN A 218 1.90 9.13 5.76
CA ASN A 218 3.28 9.56 5.99
C ASN A 218 4.34 8.80 5.16
N GLY A 219 4.09 8.64 3.85
CA GLY A 219 5.03 8.01 2.93
C GLY A 219 5.03 6.48 2.89
N ALA A 220 4.10 5.80 3.60
CA ALA A 220 4.01 4.34 3.62
C ALA A 220 3.77 3.75 2.22
N GLY A 221 3.03 4.44 1.34
CA GLY A 221 2.83 4.03 -0.05
C GLY A 221 4.12 4.12 -0.89
N PHE A 222 4.96 5.13 -0.67
CA PHE A 222 6.28 5.23 -1.32
C PHE A 222 7.25 4.17 -0.79
N ILE A 223 7.21 3.85 0.51
CA ILE A 223 7.97 2.73 1.08
C ILE A 223 7.51 1.41 0.44
N ALA A 224 6.22 1.24 0.20
CA ALA A 224 5.69 0.07 -0.48
C ALA A 224 6.18 -0.03 -1.95
N LEU A 225 6.27 1.09 -2.69
CA LEU A 225 6.88 1.13 -4.03
C LEU A 225 8.35 0.71 -3.99
N ALA A 226 9.12 1.23 -3.03
CA ALA A 226 10.49 0.78 -2.82
C ALA A 226 10.54 -0.72 -2.54
N ALA A 227 9.63 -1.24 -1.70
CA ALA A 227 9.56 -2.67 -1.40
C ALA A 227 9.26 -3.53 -2.63
N VAL A 228 8.48 -3.05 -3.62
CA VAL A 228 8.25 -3.74 -4.90
C VAL A 228 9.55 -3.86 -5.67
N SER A 229 10.28 -2.77 -5.83
CA SER A 229 11.54 -2.73 -6.59
C SER A 229 12.62 -3.61 -5.93
N PHE A 230 12.81 -3.51 -4.61
CA PHE A 230 13.75 -4.37 -3.86
C PHE A 230 13.31 -5.84 -3.85
N GLY A 231 12.02 -6.08 -3.80
CA GLY A 231 11.43 -7.40 -3.89
C GLY A 231 11.49 -8.03 -5.28
N ARG A 232 12.04 -7.29 -6.29
CA ARG A 232 12.20 -7.74 -7.68
C ARG A 232 10.88 -8.22 -8.28
N TRP A 233 9.80 -7.55 -7.96
CA TRP A 233 8.44 -7.89 -8.43
C TRP A 233 8.06 -9.37 -8.15
N ARG A 234 8.57 -9.95 -7.06
CA ARG A 234 8.24 -11.33 -6.61
C ARG A 234 7.61 -11.31 -5.24
N PRO A 235 6.53 -12.08 -4.98
CA PRO A 235 5.84 -12.07 -3.68
C PRO A 235 6.77 -12.32 -2.49
N ALA A 236 7.62 -13.34 -2.56
CA ALA A 236 8.56 -13.64 -1.49
C ALA A 236 9.59 -12.51 -1.26
N GLY A 237 10.09 -11.90 -2.35
CA GLY A 237 11.00 -10.76 -2.27
C GLY A 237 10.33 -9.53 -1.65
N ILE A 238 9.09 -9.23 -2.08
CA ILE A 238 8.31 -8.12 -1.54
C ILE A 238 7.99 -8.33 -0.06
N THR A 239 7.69 -9.55 0.35
CA THR A 239 7.50 -9.87 1.78
C THR A 239 8.76 -9.57 2.58
N LEU A 240 9.92 -9.98 2.10
CA LEU A 240 11.20 -9.74 2.78
C LEU A 240 11.57 -8.24 2.81
N SER A 241 11.43 -7.53 1.69
CA SER A 241 11.70 -6.08 1.63
C SER A 241 10.71 -5.27 2.47
N SER A 242 9.41 -5.61 2.45
CA SER A 242 8.42 -4.97 3.32
C SER A 242 8.72 -5.21 4.81
N LEU A 243 9.20 -6.41 5.17
CA LEU A 243 9.61 -6.72 6.54
C LEU A 243 10.83 -5.88 6.95
N LEU A 244 11.81 -5.72 6.06
CA LEU A 244 12.98 -4.88 6.30
C LEU A 244 12.56 -3.42 6.53
N PHE A 245 11.75 -2.84 5.64
CA PHE A 245 11.31 -1.46 5.80
C PHE A 245 10.35 -1.29 6.98
N GLY A 246 9.41 -2.21 7.17
CA GLY A 246 8.50 -2.19 8.33
C GLY A 246 9.22 -2.27 9.66
N SER A 247 10.27 -3.11 9.75
CA SER A 247 11.11 -3.20 10.95
C SER A 247 11.94 -1.94 11.17
N ALA A 248 12.44 -1.29 10.09
CA ALA A 248 13.15 -0.03 10.19
C ALA A 248 12.26 1.10 10.73
N VAL A 249 11.01 1.21 10.22
CA VAL A 249 10.03 2.18 10.71
C VAL A 249 9.64 1.87 12.17
N ALA A 250 9.38 0.60 12.50
CA ALA A 250 9.08 0.20 13.88
C ALA A 250 10.23 0.55 14.83
N PHE A 251 11.46 0.29 14.41
CA PHE A 251 12.66 0.60 15.18
C PHE A 251 12.81 2.11 15.41
N SER A 252 12.59 2.94 14.39
CA SER A 252 12.66 4.39 14.51
C SER A 252 11.69 4.95 15.56
N ILE A 253 10.47 4.41 15.60
CA ILE A 253 9.45 4.79 16.59
C ILE A 253 9.83 4.31 18.00
N TYR A 254 10.39 3.11 18.10
CA TYR A 254 10.74 2.52 19.39
C TYR A 254 11.95 3.19 20.06
N VAL A 255 12.97 3.49 19.26
CA VAL A 255 14.25 4.07 19.73
C VAL A 255 14.05 5.42 20.42
N VAL A 256 13.11 6.23 19.94
CA VAL A 256 12.77 7.52 20.56
C VAL A 256 12.30 7.36 22.02
N ASN A 257 11.78 6.18 22.38
CA ASN A 257 11.32 5.90 23.76
C ASN A 257 12.39 5.29 24.67
N ILE A 258 13.62 5.05 24.15
CA ILE A 258 14.73 4.53 24.97
C ILE A 258 15.46 5.72 25.61
N PRO A 259 15.43 5.86 26.98
CA PRO A 259 16.02 7.03 27.64
C PRO A 259 17.51 7.26 27.37
N ALA A 260 18.27 6.17 27.20
CA ALA A 260 19.70 6.22 26.92
C ALA A 260 20.04 6.83 25.55
N LEU A 261 19.16 6.66 24.56
CA LEU A 261 19.36 7.12 23.18
C LEU A 261 18.72 8.49 22.95
N LYS A 262 17.63 8.79 23.65
CA LYS A 262 16.96 10.10 23.60
C LYS A 262 17.86 11.27 23.99
N ASN A 263 18.83 11.03 24.87
CA ASN A 263 19.78 12.05 25.32
C ASN A 263 21.01 12.20 24.39
N LEU A 264 21.22 11.28 23.45
CA LEU A 264 22.36 11.28 22.54
C LEU A 264 22.09 12.02 21.22
N LEU A 265 20.88 11.89 20.68
CA LEU A 265 20.51 12.47 19.39
C LEU A 265 19.05 12.99 19.43
N PRO A 266 18.74 14.08 18.70
CA PRO A 266 17.37 14.54 18.52
C PRO A 266 16.48 13.46 17.87
N SER A 267 15.19 13.46 18.20
CA SER A 267 14.20 12.48 17.70
C SER A 267 14.11 12.41 16.17
N GLU A 268 14.39 13.55 15.52
CA GLU A 268 14.38 13.73 14.07
C GLU A 268 15.40 12.83 13.37
N PHE A 269 16.55 12.58 14.01
CA PHE A 269 17.57 11.66 13.48
C PHE A 269 17.05 10.22 13.36
N PHE A 270 16.27 9.77 14.31
CA PHE A 270 15.70 8.42 14.27
C PHE A 270 14.60 8.31 13.20
N SER A 271 13.88 9.39 12.92
CA SER A 271 12.91 9.47 11.84
C SER A 271 13.52 9.35 10.44
N LEU A 272 14.82 9.66 10.29
CA LEU A 272 15.56 9.50 9.03
C LEU A 272 15.98 8.05 8.76
N LEU A 273 16.01 7.17 9.78
CA LEU A 273 16.48 5.79 9.65
C LEU A 273 15.85 5.00 8.51
N PRO A 274 14.52 4.99 8.31
CA PRO A 274 13.91 4.27 7.20
C PRO A 274 14.41 4.75 5.84
N TYR A 275 14.60 6.05 5.67
CA TYR A 275 15.08 6.64 4.41
C TYR A 275 16.56 6.33 4.17
N VAL A 276 17.40 6.40 5.21
CA VAL A 276 18.81 6.01 5.12
C VAL A 276 18.96 4.54 4.76
N ILE A 277 18.17 3.66 5.38
CA ILE A 277 18.15 2.23 5.06
C ILE A 277 17.71 2.01 3.61
N THR A 278 16.71 2.77 3.13
CA THR A 278 16.25 2.70 1.74
C THR A 278 17.37 3.09 0.77
N ILE A 279 18.07 4.19 1.02
CA ILE A 279 19.20 4.64 0.18
C ILE A 279 20.35 3.63 0.21
N ALA A 280 20.70 3.15 1.39
CA ALA A 280 21.76 2.15 1.54
C ALA A 280 21.40 0.84 0.79
N ALA A 281 20.16 0.40 0.91
CA ALA A 281 19.67 -0.76 0.19
C ALA A 281 19.71 -0.52 -1.33
N LEU A 282 19.30 0.68 -1.83
CA LEU A 282 19.41 1.05 -3.25
C LEU A 282 20.84 0.90 -3.76
N VAL A 283 21.81 1.42 -3.03
CA VAL A 283 23.23 1.33 -3.42
C VAL A 283 23.71 -0.12 -3.49
N VAL A 284 23.34 -0.93 -2.51
CA VAL A 284 23.80 -2.34 -2.43
C VAL A 284 23.11 -3.22 -3.49
N PHE A 285 21.84 -2.98 -3.80
CA PHE A 285 21.05 -3.83 -4.70
C PHE A 285 20.87 -3.29 -6.12
N SER A 286 21.53 -2.17 -6.50
CA SER A 286 21.33 -1.47 -7.78
C SER A 286 21.87 -2.21 -9.03
N GLY A 287 22.32 -3.46 -8.93
CA GLY A 287 23.10 -4.13 -9.99
C GLY A 287 22.32 -4.63 -11.22
N LYS A 288 21.00 -4.87 -11.16
CA LYS A 288 20.20 -5.37 -12.30
C LYS A 288 18.77 -4.86 -12.24
N ASN A 289 18.27 -4.36 -13.38
CA ASN A 289 16.87 -4.01 -13.51
C ASN A 289 16.03 -5.29 -13.70
N TYR A 290 15.07 -5.51 -12.80
CA TYR A 290 14.13 -6.63 -12.81
C TYR A 290 12.70 -6.20 -13.12
N ALA A 291 12.48 -4.90 -13.43
CA ALA A 291 11.18 -4.39 -13.81
C ALA A 291 10.68 -5.08 -15.09
N PRO A 292 9.37 -5.27 -15.24
CA PRO A 292 8.80 -5.74 -16.51
C PRO A 292 9.20 -4.82 -17.68
N LEU A 293 9.47 -5.38 -18.85
CA LEU A 293 10.02 -4.61 -19.99
C LEU A 293 9.08 -3.51 -20.52
N ALA A 294 7.77 -3.70 -20.39
CA ALA A 294 6.75 -2.74 -20.80
C ALA A 294 6.22 -1.90 -19.62
N ASP A 295 6.86 -1.95 -18.46
CA ASP A 295 6.47 -1.15 -17.31
C ASP A 295 6.67 0.34 -17.59
N GLY A 296 5.65 1.16 -17.29
CA GLY A 296 5.66 2.58 -17.59
C GLY A 296 5.44 2.97 -19.05
N LYS A 297 5.30 1.99 -19.96
CA LYS A 297 5.12 2.27 -21.40
C LYS A 297 3.65 2.21 -21.80
N PRO A 298 3.14 3.24 -22.49
CA PRO A 298 1.81 3.18 -23.11
C PRO A 298 1.70 2.00 -24.07
N TYR A 299 0.50 1.42 -24.16
CA TYR A 299 0.23 0.35 -25.12
C TYR A 299 -0.69 0.88 -26.22
N GLU A 300 -0.17 0.98 -27.42
CA GLU A 300 -0.92 1.31 -28.63
C GLU A 300 -1.15 0.05 -29.47
N LYS A 301 -2.42 -0.20 -29.81
CA LYS A 301 -2.80 -1.34 -30.63
C LYS A 301 -2.34 -1.09 -32.08
N GLY A 302 -1.37 -1.89 -32.56
CA GLY A 302 -0.90 -1.82 -33.96
C GLY A 302 0.36 -0.99 -34.17
N SER A 303 1.00 -0.42 -33.14
CA SER A 303 2.34 0.12 -33.25
C SER A 303 3.34 -1.04 -33.24
N SER A 304 4.01 -1.26 -34.39
CA SER A 304 5.11 -2.21 -34.55
C SER A 304 6.43 -1.60 -34.06
#